data_6c6e86ddb68407b082254a4e6fee6211
#
_entry.id   6c6e86ddb68407b082254a4e6fee6211
#
_cell.length_a   1.000
_cell.length_b   1.000
_cell.length_c   1.000
_cell.angle_alpha   90.00
_cell.angle_beta   90.00
_cell.angle_gamma   90.00
#
_symmetry.space_group_name_H-M   'P 1'
#
loop_
_entity.id
_entity.type
_entity.pdbx_description
1 polymer ?
#
loop_
_entity_poly.entity_id
_entity_poly.type
_entity_poly.pdbx_seq_one_letter_code
_entity_poly.pdbx_strand_id
1 'polypeptide(L)'
;MSRLEFPVFTAMITPFNEDGSVDFESFEYLLLKQQEAKVGTLVLGSTGEGLNLNAQEKRAIVKFAKELNLDVPLMVGIGGHSIQTQKEFITYCDEVGVDSHLLVTPLYAKPGKEGQFEWFSELLSTTETPCVLYNVPSRTGVKLHPEVPARLSEKFSQVVGVKEASGSVEEFKEFRKHSPDLDFYSGDDALTEAFVKEGGVGLVSVASNVWPTQTRKMVDLMLDGNFDGLFEDWEESAKALFSASNPVPTKVLLQHKGWITQTNVRLPLSLKDLTHEGEEALLEADRKINLWIKEVTK
;
A
#
# COMPACT_ATOMS: atom_id res chain seq x y z
N MET A 1 4.22 -18.16 -13.38
CA MET A 1 4.37 -17.10 -12.34
C MET A 1 3.06 -17.03 -11.57
N SER A 2 3.08 -17.08 -10.25
CA SER A 2 1.87 -16.87 -9.46
C SER A 2 1.59 -15.37 -9.43
N ARG A 3 0.57 -14.93 -10.15
CA ARG A 3 0.07 -13.56 -10.06
C ARG A 3 -0.66 -13.39 -8.73
N LEU A 4 -0.57 -12.19 -8.16
CA LEU A 4 -1.43 -11.82 -7.05
C LEU A 4 -2.85 -11.71 -7.60
N GLU A 5 -3.77 -12.58 -7.15
CA GLU A 5 -5.15 -12.65 -7.70
C GLU A 5 -6.06 -11.50 -7.26
N PHE A 6 -5.55 -10.58 -6.43
CA PHE A 6 -6.32 -9.48 -5.87
C PHE A 6 -5.98 -8.15 -6.55
N PRO A 7 -6.97 -7.45 -7.12
CA PRO A 7 -6.74 -6.18 -7.80
C PRO A 7 -6.56 -5.01 -6.83
N VAL A 8 -6.94 -5.13 -5.56
CA VAL A 8 -6.78 -4.07 -4.56
C VAL A 8 -6.14 -4.63 -3.31
N PHE A 9 -5.11 -3.93 -2.83
CA PHE A 9 -4.53 -4.11 -1.50
C PHE A 9 -4.63 -2.80 -0.73
N THR A 10 -5.10 -2.85 0.51
CA THR A 10 -5.07 -1.69 1.40
C THR A 10 -3.70 -1.56 2.05
N ALA A 11 -3.02 -0.44 1.81
CA ALA A 11 -1.89 -0.04 2.63
C ALA A 11 -2.41 0.34 4.03
N MET A 12 -2.53 -0.64 4.91
CA MET A 12 -3.16 -0.49 6.23
C MET A 12 -2.45 0.56 7.08
N ILE A 13 -3.22 1.40 7.76
CA ILE A 13 -2.69 2.20 8.88
C ILE A 13 -2.38 1.27 10.06
N THR A 14 -1.51 1.70 10.97
CA THR A 14 -1.33 1.10 12.29
C THR A 14 -2.00 2.00 13.32
N PRO A 15 -3.14 1.62 13.91
CA PRO A 15 -3.76 2.41 14.97
C PRO A 15 -2.94 2.31 16.26
N PHE A 16 -2.92 3.39 17.04
CA PHE A 16 -2.22 3.47 18.31
C PHE A 16 -3.14 3.92 19.44
N ASN A 17 -2.94 3.33 20.61
CA ASN A 17 -3.53 3.76 21.88
C ASN A 17 -2.99 5.13 22.32
N GLU A 18 -3.58 5.70 23.37
CA GLU A 18 -3.15 6.97 23.95
C GLU A 18 -1.70 6.93 24.47
N ASP A 19 -1.26 5.78 24.97
CA ASP A 19 0.11 5.55 25.45
C ASP A 19 1.14 5.28 24.31
N GLY A 20 0.67 5.28 23.04
CA GLY A 20 1.49 5.02 21.86
C GLY A 20 1.73 3.54 21.55
N SER A 21 1.17 2.60 22.31
CA SER A 21 1.17 1.18 21.96
C SER A 21 0.25 0.92 20.76
N VAL A 22 0.43 -0.23 20.07
CA VAL A 22 -0.45 -0.62 18.96
C VAL A 22 -1.83 -0.98 19.50
N ASP A 23 -2.88 -0.37 18.93
CA ASP A 23 -4.27 -0.68 19.20
C ASP A 23 -4.72 -1.87 18.33
N PHE A 24 -4.56 -3.07 18.86
CA PHE A 24 -4.92 -4.29 18.15
C PHE A 24 -6.44 -4.47 17.99
N GLU A 25 -7.28 -3.91 18.85
CA GLU A 25 -8.73 -3.97 18.73
C GLU A 25 -9.23 -3.18 17.51
N SER A 26 -8.80 -1.92 17.39
CA SER A 26 -9.08 -1.13 16.18
C SER A 26 -8.43 -1.75 14.94
N PHE A 27 -7.24 -2.34 15.07
CA PHE A 27 -6.55 -2.96 13.94
C PHE A 27 -7.29 -4.20 13.41
N GLU A 28 -7.79 -5.07 14.30
CA GLU A 28 -8.66 -6.19 13.93
C GLU A 28 -9.90 -5.72 13.19
N TYR A 29 -10.60 -4.72 13.73
CA TYR A 29 -11.77 -4.17 13.08
C TYR A 29 -11.48 -3.69 11.65
N LEU A 30 -10.38 -2.97 11.46
CA LEU A 30 -9.97 -2.49 10.13
C LEU A 30 -9.63 -3.64 9.17
N LEU A 31 -8.94 -4.69 9.65
CA LEU A 31 -8.62 -5.87 8.85
C LEU A 31 -9.89 -6.62 8.43
N LEU A 32 -10.86 -6.79 9.33
CA LEU A 32 -12.15 -7.40 9.02
C LEU A 32 -12.94 -6.61 7.97
N LYS A 33 -12.86 -5.26 7.99
CA LYS A 33 -13.45 -4.41 6.94
C LYS A 33 -12.83 -4.66 5.55
N GLN A 34 -11.55 -4.98 5.49
CA GLN A 34 -10.92 -5.35 4.21
C GLN A 34 -11.43 -6.71 3.72
N GLN A 35 -11.56 -7.68 4.61
CA GLN A 35 -12.14 -8.98 4.27
C GLN A 35 -13.58 -8.85 3.75
N GLU A 36 -14.43 -8.08 4.43
CA GLU A 36 -15.81 -7.80 3.99
C GLU A 36 -15.86 -7.22 2.57
N ALA A 37 -14.91 -6.36 2.22
CA ALA A 37 -14.79 -5.73 0.91
C ALA A 37 -14.04 -6.59 -0.12
N LYS A 38 -13.51 -7.76 0.25
CA LYS A 38 -12.65 -8.62 -0.57
C LYS A 38 -11.42 -7.88 -1.10
N VAL A 39 -10.75 -7.15 -0.23
CA VAL A 39 -9.54 -6.38 -0.48
C VAL A 39 -8.39 -7.02 0.29
N GLY A 40 -7.26 -7.26 -0.37
CA GLY A 40 -6.03 -7.74 0.26
C GLY A 40 -5.47 -6.70 1.24
N THR A 41 -4.65 -7.13 2.17
CA THR A 41 -4.07 -6.25 3.19
C THR A 41 -2.56 -6.14 3.02
N LEU A 42 -2.03 -4.92 3.11
CA LEU A 42 -0.60 -4.64 3.17
C LEU A 42 -0.31 -3.97 4.52
N VAL A 43 0.38 -4.67 5.40
CA VAL A 43 0.81 -4.13 6.70
C VAL A 43 2.24 -3.62 6.63
N LEU A 44 2.63 -2.74 7.55
CA LEU A 44 4.00 -2.21 7.70
C LEU A 44 4.54 -1.43 6.49
N GLY A 45 3.67 -0.99 5.59
CA GLY A 45 4.02 0.00 4.57
C GLY A 45 4.26 1.38 5.18
N SER A 46 4.50 2.40 4.35
CA SER A 46 4.64 3.79 4.81
C SER A 46 3.37 4.33 5.49
N THR A 47 2.19 3.95 4.99
CA THR A 47 0.89 4.27 5.59
C THR A 47 0.73 3.64 6.98
N GLY A 48 1.28 2.45 7.18
CA GLY A 48 1.30 1.76 8.47
C GLY A 48 2.42 2.24 9.40
N GLU A 49 3.09 3.34 9.08
CA GLU A 49 4.22 3.88 9.86
C GLU A 49 5.32 2.85 10.13
N GLY A 50 5.51 1.90 9.20
CA GLY A 50 6.34 0.71 9.40
C GLY A 50 7.80 1.01 9.77
N LEU A 51 8.36 2.16 9.36
CA LEU A 51 9.71 2.56 9.75
C LEU A 51 9.79 3.16 11.17
N ASN A 52 8.65 3.59 11.73
CA ASN A 52 8.56 4.17 13.07
C ASN A 52 8.25 3.10 14.16
N LEU A 53 8.09 1.83 13.74
CA LEU A 53 7.85 0.69 14.62
C LEU A 53 9.16 -0.03 14.94
N ASN A 54 9.29 -0.48 16.19
CA ASN A 54 10.41 -1.34 16.57
C ASN A 54 10.23 -2.79 16.07
N ALA A 55 11.28 -3.61 16.20
CA ALA A 55 11.26 -4.97 15.66
C ALA A 55 10.21 -5.88 16.33
N GLN A 56 9.94 -5.68 17.63
CA GLN A 56 8.94 -6.47 18.36
C GLN A 56 7.52 -6.12 17.91
N GLU A 57 7.22 -4.83 17.73
CA GLU A 57 5.92 -4.36 17.23
C GLU A 57 5.65 -4.85 15.80
N LYS A 58 6.66 -4.78 14.91
CA LYS A 58 6.53 -5.31 13.55
C LYS A 58 6.17 -6.80 13.55
N ARG A 59 6.88 -7.60 14.36
CA ARG A 59 6.60 -9.03 14.49
C ARG A 59 5.21 -9.29 15.07
N ALA A 60 4.81 -8.53 16.10
CA ALA A 60 3.49 -8.66 16.72
C ALA A 60 2.36 -8.34 15.72
N ILE A 61 2.50 -7.27 14.92
CA ILE A 61 1.51 -6.88 13.89
C ILE A 61 1.36 -7.97 12.83
N VAL A 62 2.47 -8.51 12.30
CA VAL A 62 2.42 -9.56 11.27
C VAL A 62 1.78 -10.84 11.83
N LYS A 63 2.22 -11.26 13.02
CA LYS A 63 1.68 -12.44 13.69
C LYS A 63 0.17 -12.28 13.94
N PHE A 64 -0.24 -11.16 14.52
CA PHE A 64 -1.65 -10.86 14.81
C PHE A 64 -2.51 -10.90 13.54
N ALA A 65 -2.08 -10.20 12.47
CA ALA A 65 -2.81 -10.17 11.21
C ALA A 65 -2.97 -11.58 10.59
N LYS A 66 -1.95 -12.44 10.70
CA LYS A 66 -2.01 -13.81 10.18
C LYS A 66 -2.87 -14.73 11.04
N GLU A 67 -2.85 -14.57 12.37
CA GLU A 67 -3.67 -15.36 13.31
C GLU A 67 -5.17 -15.12 13.15
N LEU A 68 -5.59 -14.00 12.56
CA LEU A 68 -7.01 -13.77 12.23
C LEU A 68 -7.55 -14.69 11.12
N ASN A 69 -6.67 -15.36 10.38
CA ASN A 69 -7.05 -16.30 9.31
C ASN A 69 -8.05 -15.71 8.30
N LEU A 70 -7.77 -14.51 7.83
CA LEU A 70 -8.62 -13.81 6.87
C LEU A 70 -8.62 -14.51 5.50
N ASP A 71 -9.76 -14.48 4.79
CA ASP A 71 -9.92 -15.00 3.43
C ASP A 71 -9.34 -14.07 2.34
N VAL A 72 -8.54 -13.08 2.75
CA VAL A 72 -7.84 -12.14 1.86
C VAL A 72 -6.34 -12.18 2.12
N PRO A 73 -5.49 -11.99 1.09
CA PRO A 73 -4.05 -12.14 1.24
C PRO A 73 -3.44 -11.06 2.13
N LEU A 74 -2.41 -11.46 2.87
CA LEU A 74 -1.56 -10.61 3.69
C LEU A 74 -0.22 -10.34 2.98
N MET A 75 0.00 -9.10 2.56
CA MET A 75 1.29 -8.58 2.10
C MET A 75 2.00 -7.87 3.24
N VAL A 76 3.31 -8.01 3.34
CA VAL A 76 4.11 -7.34 4.37
C VAL A 76 5.14 -6.41 3.75
N GLY A 77 5.15 -5.14 4.19
CA GLY A 77 6.14 -4.15 3.79
C GLY A 77 7.51 -4.44 4.41
N ILE A 78 8.52 -4.60 3.56
CA ILE A 78 9.91 -4.80 3.93
C ILE A 78 10.68 -3.54 3.59
N GLY A 79 11.16 -2.83 4.59
CA GLY A 79 11.92 -1.60 4.41
C GLY A 79 12.83 -1.31 5.60
N GLY A 80 13.87 -0.53 5.33
CA GLY A 80 14.89 -0.15 6.33
C GLY A 80 16.23 0.14 5.68
N HIS A 81 17.23 0.43 6.53
CA HIS A 81 18.57 0.78 6.08
C HIS A 81 19.54 -0.41 6.10
N SER A 82 19.31 -1.38 6.99
CA SER A 82 20.16 -2.56 7.16
C SER A 82 19.62 -3.73 6.37
N ILE A 83 20.40 -4.24 5.43
CA ILE A 83 20.04 -5.42 4.65
C ILE A 83 19.89 -6.66 5.53
N GLN A 84 20.77 -6.82 6.51
CA GLN A 84 20.74 -7.95 7.44
C GLN A 84 19.43 -7.99 8.24
N THR A 85 19.00 -6.85 8.79
CA THR A 85 17.74 -6.75 9.55
C THR A 85 16.53 -7.05 8.66
N GLN A 86 16.56 -6.64 7.39
CA GLN A 86 15.49 -6.95 6.46
C GLN A 86 15.44 -8.44 6.11
N LYS A 87 16.59 -9.09 5.87
CA LYS A 87 16.69 -10.54 5.64
C LYS A 87 16.12 -11.34 6.82
N GLU A 88 16.50 -10.98 8.05
CA GLU A 88 15.98 -11.60 9.27
C GLU A 88 14.46 -11.42 9.43
N PHE A 89 13.96 -10.25 9.01
CA PHE A 89 12.53 -9.99 9.07
C PHE A 89 11.74 -10.71 7.96
N ILE A 90 12.31 -10.84 6.75
CA ILE A 90 11.74 -11.67 5.67
C ILE A 90 11.63 -13.12 6.14
N THR A 91 12.72 -13.71 6.69
CA THR A 91 12.70 -15.08 7.23
C THR A 91 11.59 -15.26 8.27
N TYR A 92 11.44 -14.31 9.19
CA TYR A 92 10.36 -14.36 10.17
C TYR A 92 8.97 -14.31 9.50
N CYS A 93 8.77 -13.46 8.51
CA CYS A 93 7.49 -13.37 7.80
C CYS A 93 7.16 -14.66 7.04
N ASP A 94 8.16 -15.30 6.43
CA ASP A 94 8.00 -16.59 5.76
C ASP A 94 7.63 -17.71 6.75
N GLU A 95 8.25 -17.74 7.94
CA GLU A 95 7.90 -18.67 9.01
C GLU A 95 6.46 -18.47 9.52
N VAL A 96 5.98 -17.23 9.58
CA VAL A 96 4.58 -16.89 9.92
C VAL A 96 3.61 -17.28 8.79
N GLY A 97 4.11 -17.41 7.55
CA GLY A 97 3.33 -17.80 6.38
C GLY A 97 2.54 -16.65 5.75
N VAL A 98 3.18 -15.48 5.57
CA VAL A 98 2.59 -14.36 4.83
C VAL A 98 2.46 -14.71 3.34
N ASP A 99 1.56 -14.03 2.63
CA ASP A 99 1.25 -14.39 1.24
C ASP A 99 2.15 -13.67 0.23
N SER A 100 2.71 -12.52 0.60
CA SER A 100 3.66 -11.78 -0.25
C SER A 100 4.45 -10.72 0.52
N HIS A 101 5.55 -10.26 -0.08
CA HIS A 101 6.37 -9.15 0.42
C HIS A 101 6.30 -7.94 -0.52
N LEU A 102 6.28 -6.74 0.06
CA LEU A 102 6.50 -5.47 -0.65
C LEU A 102 7.90 -4.96 -0.33
N LEU A 103 8.83 -5.09 -1.29
CA LEU A 103 10.24 -4.70 -1.12
C LEU A 103 10.44 -3.26 -1.59
N VAL A 104 10.70 -2.34 -0.67
CA VAL A 104 10.89 -0.93 -1.03
C VAL A 104 12.30 -0.68 -1.58
N THR A 105 12.39 0.22 -2.57
CA THR A 105 13.67 0.73 -3.09
C THR A 105 14.53 1.26 -1.94
N PRO A 106 15.85 0.99 -1.93
CA PRO A 106 16.74 1.39 -0.81
C PRO A 106 16.61 2.87 -0.45
N LEU A 107 16.41 3.11 0.84
CA LEU A 107 16.16 4.45 1.38
C LEU A 107 17.47 5.25 1.51
N TYR A 108 17.42 6.56 1.27
CA TYR A 108 18.45 7.54 1.59
C TYR A 108 19.79 7.41 0.83
N ALA A 109 20.34 6.19 0.68
CA ALA A 109 21.66 5.95 0.09
C ALA A 109 21.76 6.25 -1.41
N LYS A 110 20.62 6.38 -2.11
CA LYS A 110 20.52 6.69 -3.54
C LYS A 110 21.42 5.82 -4.43
N PRO A 111 21.30 4.48 -4.37
CA PRO A 111 22.10 3.59 -5.21
C PRO A 111 21.74 3.77 -6.69
N GLY A 112 22.73 3.58 -7.56
CA GLY A 112 22.53 3.43 -8.98
C GLY A 112 21.93 2.05 -9.33
N LYS A 113 21.75 1.80 -10.63
CA LYS A 113 21.11 0.59 -11.16
C LYS A 113 21.72 -0.72 -10.62
N GLU A 114 23.05 -0.84 -10.62
CA GLU A 114 23.70 -2.07 -10.14
C GLU A 114 23.53 -2.26 -8.63
N GLY A 115 23.68 -1.19 -7.83
CA GLY A 115 23.45 -1.28 -6.39
C GLY A 115 22.00 -1.63 -6.04
N GLN A 116 21.01 -1.16 -6.81
CA GLN A 116 19.62 -1.58 -6.66
C GLN A 116 19.43 -3.06 -7.00
N PHE A 117 20.01 -3.53 -8.09
CA PHE A 117 19.95 -4.93 -8.49
C PHE A 117 20.59 -5.86 -7.45
N GLU A 118 21.78 -5.52 -6.94
CA GLU A 118 22.46 -6.28 -5.89
C GLU A 118 21.66 -6.29 -4.59
N TRP A 119 21.14 -5.13 -4.17
CA TRP A 119 20.31 -5.01 -2.97
C TRP A 119 19.09 -5.92 -2.99
N PHE A 120 18.31 -5.84 -4.07
CA PHE A 120 17.13 -6.70 -4.20
C PHE A 120 17.50 -8.17 -4.38
N SER A 121 18.59 -8.49 -5.06
CA SER A 121 19.09 -9.87 -5.21
C SER A 121 19.41 -10.48 -3.84
N GLU A 122 20.00 -9.71 -2.93
CA GLU A 122 20.29 -10.17 -1.56
C GLU A 122 19.01 -10.44 -0.76
N LEU A 123 17.98 -9.59 -0.88
CA LEU A 123 16.71 -9.82 -0.22
C LEU A 123 15.96 -11.02 -0.82
N LEU A 124 15.89 -11.09 -2.15
CA LEU A 124 15.21 -12.16 -2.88
C LEU A 124 15.87 -13.53 -2.67
N SER A 125 17.18 -13.60 -2.43
CA SER A 125 17.85 -14.85 -2.09
C SER A 125 17.44 -15.45 -0.73
N THR A 126 16.68 -14.73 0.07
CA THR A 126 16.25 -15.13 1.42
C THR A 126 14.87 -15.81 1.41
N THR A 127 14.06 -15.62 0.35
CA THR A 127 12.67 -16.03 0.32
C THR A 127 12.26 -16.65 -1.02
N GLU A 128 11.29 -17.55 -0.99
CA GLU A 128 10.55 -18.03 -2.17
C GLU A 128 9.12 -17.45 -2.22
N THR A 129 8.73 -16.68 -1.21
CA THR A 129 7.42 -16.00 -1.14
C THR A 129 7.33 -14.92 -2.22
N PRO A 130 6.17 -14.77 -2.89
CA PRO A 130 5.97 -13.74 -3.92
C PRO A 130 6.37 -12.35 -3.45
N CYS A 131 7.12 -11.62 -4.28
CA CYS A 131 7.64 -10.30 -3.99
C CYS A 131 7.18 -9.27 -5.02
N VAL A 132 6.69 -8.13 -4.52
CA VAL A 132 6.39 -6.92 -5.29
C VAL A 132 7.46 -5.88 -4.99
N LEU A 133 8.11 -5.34 -6.02
CA LEU A 133 9.06 -4.26 -5.85
C LEU A 133 8.33 -2.92 -5.73
N TYR A 134 8.84 -2.01 -4.91
CA TYR A 134 8.14 -0.75 -4.66
C TYR A 134 8.97 0.47 -5.04
N ASN A 135 8.50 1.20 -6.05
CA ASN A 135 9.05 2.49 -6.48
C ASN A 135 8.27 3.65 -5.85
N VAL A 136 8.91 4.45 -5.01
CA VAL A 136 8.32 5.63 -4.37
C VAL A 136 9.37 6.73 -4.14
N PRO A 137 9.85 7.36 -5.21
CA PRO A 137 10.98 8.30 -5.14
C PRO A 137 10.74 9.51 -4.24
N SER A 138 9.49 9.93 -4.05
CA SER A 138 9.11 11.01 -3.12
C SER A 138 9.45 10.69 -1.66
N ARG A 139 9.56 9.40 -1.29
CA ARG A 139 9.90 8.94 0.07
C ARG A 139 11.31 8.40 0.18
N THR A 140 11.78 7.67 -0.83
CA THR A 140 13.10 7.02 -0.81
C THR A 140 14.23 7.96 -1.20
N GLY A 141 13.91 9.04 -1.92
CA GLY A 141 14.90 9.97 -2.49
C GLY A 141 15.65 9.40 -3.72
N VAL A 142 15.25 8.22 -4.20
CA VAL A 142 15.80 7.59 -5.40
C VAL A 142 14.70 6.85 -6.16
N LYS A 143 14.74 6.88 -7.48
CA LYS A 143 13.86 6.09 -8.34
C LYS A 143 14.38 4.66 -8.48
N LEU A 144 13.49 3.68 -8.54
CA LEU A 144 13.80 2.35 -9.02
C LEU A 144 14.09 2.45 -10.53
N HIS A 145 15.23 1.91 -10.97
CA HIS A 145 15.59 1.92 -12.37
C HIS A 145 14.71 0.93 -13.15
N PRO A 146 14.06 1.32 -14.28
CA PRO A 146 13.08 0.47 -14.97
C PRO A 146 13.59 -0.89 -15.43
N GLU A 147 14.90 -1.02 -15.73
CA GLU A 147 15.52 -2.30 -16.10
C GLU A 147 15.74 -3.26 -14.91
N VAL A 148 15.71 -2.77 -13.68
CA VAL A 148 16.01 -3.59 -12.49
C VAL A 148 14.94 -4.67 -12.26
N PRO A 149 13.62 -4.37 -12.28
CA PRO A 149 12.59 -5.40 -12.16
C PRO A 149 12.69 -6.49 -13.24
N ALA A 150 12.97 -6.13 -14.49
CA ALA A 150 13.15 -7.09 -15.58
C ALA A 150 14.28 -8.08 -15.26
N ARG A 151 15.48 -7.56 -14.98
CA ARG A 151 16.67 -8.37 -14.63
C ARG A 151 16.44 -9.26 -13.40
N LEU A 152 15.70 -8.75 -12.41
CA LEU A 152 15.38 -9.52 -11.21
C LEU A 152 14.38 -10.64 -11.50
N SER A 153 13.34 -10.40 -12.31
CA SER A 153 12.35 -11.43 -12.66
C SER A 153 12.91 -12.55 -13.52
N GLU A 154 13.95 -12.27 -14.33
CA GLU A 154 14.70 -13.31 -15.06
C GLU A 154 15.48 -14.24 -14.13
N LYS A 155 15.94 -13.73 -12.99
CA LYS A 155 16.77 -14.48 -12.02
C LYS A 155 15.96 -15.09 -10.87
N PHE A 156 14.87 -14.45 -10.46
CA PHE A 156 14.09 -14.79 -9.29
C PHE A 156 12.60 -14.89 -9.66
N SER A 157 12.07 -16.10 -9.74
CA SER A 157 10.68 -16.37 -10.14
C SER A 157 9.62 -15.80 -9.18
N GLN A 158 10.00 -15.54 -7.93
CA GLN A 158 9.15 -14.91 -6.92
C GLN A 158 8.96 -13.39 -7.11
N VAL A 159 9.68 -12.74 -8.04
CA VAL A 159 9.37 -11.35 -8.43
C VAL A 159 8.14 -11.38 -9.32
N VAL A 160 6.99 -10.97 -8.79
CA VAL A 160 5.69 -11.07 -9.47
C VAL A 160 5.14 -9.73 -9.94
N GLY A 161 5.64 -8.61 -9.42
CA GLY A 161 5.11 -7.30 -9.81
C GLY A 161 5.89 -6.11 -9.27
N VAL A 162 5.35 -4.94 -9.60
CA VAL A 162 5.84 -3.63 -9.15
C VAL A 162 4.66 -2.80 -8.65
N LYS A 163 4.80 -2.22 -7.46
CA LYS A 163 3.98 -1.09 -7.01
C LYS A 163 4.66 0.19 -7.47
N GLU A 164 4.01 0.91 -8.38
CA GLU A 164 4.52 2.15 -8.94
C GLU A 164 3.84 3.35 -8.31
N ALA A 165 4.60 4.19 -7.62
CA ALA A 165 4.14 5.37 -6.90
C ALA A 165 5.07 6.58 -7.10
N SER A 166 5.58 6.74 -8.32
CA SER A 166 6.36 7.94 -8.70
C SER A 166 5.48 9.17 -8.93
N GLY A 167 4.16 8.96 -9.16
CA GLY A 167 3.26 10.02 -9.60
C GLY A 167 3.33 10.30 -11.10
N SER A 168 3.90 9.41 -11.92
CA SER A 168 4.12 9.63 -13.35
C SER A 168 3.64 8.44 -14.20
N VAL A 169 2.70 8.72 -15.11
CA VAL A 169 2.23 7.74 -16.10
C VAL A 169 3.34 7.37 -17.08
N GLU A 170 4.22 8.32 -17.41
CA GLU A 170 5.37 8.08 -18.29
C GLU A 170 6.37 7.10 -17.67
N GLU A 171 6.66 7.20 -16.37
CA GLU A 171 7.49 6.24 -15.65
C GLU A 171 6.83 4.85 -15.61
N PHE A 172 5.53 4.79 -15.38
CA PHE A 172 4.77 3.55 -15.44
C PHE A 172 4.95 2.86 -16.82
N LYS A 173 4.81 3.62 -17.93
CA LYS A 173 5.01 3.10 -19.28
C LYS A 173 6.43 2.56 -19.50
N GLU A 174 7.45 3.24 -18.98
CA GLU A 174 8.83 2.76 -19.08
C GLU A 174 9.04 1.44 -18.33
N PHE A 175 8.46 1.29 -17.12
CA PHE A 175 8.49 0.00 -16.41
C PHE A 175 7.80 -1.11 -17.20
N ARG A 176 6.58 -0.85 -17.72
CA ARG A 176 5.82 -1.81 -18.53
C ARG A 176 6.59 -2.26 -19.77
N LYS A 177 7.28 -1.35 -20.44
CA LYS A 177 8.09 -1.63 -21.62
C LYS A 177 9.25 -2.59 -21.30
N HIS A 178 9.91 -2.43 -20.15
CA HIS A 178 11.03 -3.27 -19.75
C HIS A 178 10.60 -4.61 -19.13
N SER A 179 9.41 -4.69 -18.54
CA SER A 179 8.93 -5.84 -17.77
C SER A 179 7.46 -6.17 -18.12
N PRO A 180 7.12 -6.50 -19.38
CA PRO A 180 5.73 -6.68 -19.83
C PRO A 180 5.00 -7.83 -19.12
N ASP A 181 5.74 -8.79 -18.57
CA ASP A 181 5.19 -9.98 -17.91
C ASP A 181 4.96 -9.80 -16.40
N LEU A 182 5.40 -8.69 -15.82
CA LEU A 182 5.15 -8.37 -14.41
C LEU A 182 3.79 -7.70 -14.22
N ASP A 183 3.18 -7.94 -13.07
CA ASP A 183 1.99 -7.22 -12.63
C ASP A 183 2.35 -5.81 -12.12
N PHE A 184 1.64 -4.79 -12.58
CA PHE A 184 1.87 -3.42 -12.15
C PHE A 184 0.66 -2.88 -11.40
N TYR A 185 0.88 -2.57 -10.13
CA TYR A 185 -0.11 -1.92 -9.28
C TYR A 185 0.17 -0.42 -9.19
N SER A 186 -0.88 0.41 -9.34
CA SER A 186 -0.78 1.80 -8.91
C SER A 186 -0.49 1.86 -7.41
N GLY A 187 0.43 2.72 -7.02
CA GLY A 187 0.63 3.09 -5.61
C GLY A 187 0.02 4.44 -5.27
N ASP A 188 -0.75 5.02 -6.22
CA ASP A 188 -1.39 6.33 -6.14
C ASP A 188 -2.87 6.19 -6.49
N ASP A 189 -3.73 6.44 -5.49
CA ASP A 189 -5.19 6.34 -5.65
C ASP A 189 -5.73 7.26 -6.75
N ALA A 190 -5.21 8.47 -6.86
CA ALA A 190 -5.65 9.47 -7.82
C ALA A 190 -5.27 9.13 -9.28
N LEU A 191 -4.18 8.37 -9.49
CA LEU A 191 -3.68 8.00 -10.82
C LEU A 191 -4.12 6.61 -11.28
N THR A 192 -4.92 5.90 -10.50
CA THR A 192 -5.27 4.49 -10.77
C THR A 192 -5.92 4.31 -12.14
N GLU A 193 -6.84 5.19 -12.52
CA GLU A 193 -7.51 5.13 -13.83
C GLU A 193 -6.50 5.23 -14.98
N ALA A 194 -5.59 6.20 -14.92
CA ALA A 194 -4.57 6.39 -15.94
C ALA A 194 -3.63 5.17 -16.04
N PHE A 195 -3.27 4.57 -14.89
CA PHE A 195 -2.43 3.37 -14.87
C PHE A 195 -3.15 2.14 -15.41
N VAL A 196 -4.44 1.94 -15.10
CA VAL A 196 -5.23 0.83 -15.64
C VAL A 196 -5.39 0.96 -17.15
N LYS A 197 -5.62 2.15 -17.69
CA LYS A 197 -5.65 2.41 -19.14
C LYS A 197 -4.35 2.03 -19.86
N GLU A 198 -3.23 2.12 -19.15
CA GLU A 198 -1.90 1.70 -19.66
C GLU A 198 -1.55 0.25 -19.29
N GLY A 199 -2.51 -0.54 -18.81
CA GLY A 199 -2.36 -1.97 -18.51
C GLY A 199 -1.90 -2.27 -17.08
N GLY A 200 -2.14 -1.37 -16.14
CA GLY A 200 -2.06 -1.68 -14.71
C GLY A 200 -3.12 -2.71 -14.30
N VAL A 201 -2.79 -3.57 -13.34
CA VAL A 201 -3.65 -4.67 -12.91
C VAL A 201 -4.40 -4.39 -11.61
N GLY A 202 -4.16 -3.23 -10.99
CA GLY A 202 -4.81 -2.90 -9.73
C GLY A 202 -4.15 -1.76 -8.97
N LEU A 203 -4.45 -1.69 -7.68
CA LEU A 203 -4.12 -0.59 -6.79
C LEU A 203 -3.65 -1.09 -5.43
N VAL A 204 -2.57 -0.54 -4.92
CA VAL A 204 -2.19 -0.62 -3.50
C VAL A 204 -2.54 0.72 -2.85
N SER A 205 -3.69 0.78 -2.24
CA SER A 205 -4.49 1.96 -1.92
C SER A 205 -4.26 2.49 -0.51
N VAL A 206 -4.31 3.81 -0.35
CA VAL A 206 -4.54 4.49 0.94
C VAL A 206 -6.05 4.69 1.17
N ALA A 207 -6.80 5.05 0.12
CA ALA A 207 -8.22 5.33 0.17
C ALA A 207 -9.05 4.14 0.69
N SER A 208 -8.63 2.92 0.40
CA SER A 208 -9.29 1.69 0.87
C SER A 208 -9.26 1.50 2.40
N ASN A 209 -8.43 2.24 3.16
CA ASN A 209 -8.55 2.26 4.63
C ASN A 209 -9.91 2.81 5.08
N VAL A 210 -10.39 3.86 4.40
CA VAL A 210 -11.60 4.60 4.77
C VAL A 210 -12.80 4.24 3.89
N TRP A 211 -12.57 3.74 2.67
CA TRP A 211 -13.57 3.39 1.65
C TRP A 211 -13.27 2.03 1.00
N PRO A 212 -13.18 0.91 1.75
CA PRO A 212 -12.74 -0.36 1.20
C PRO A 212 -13.67 -0.86 0.06
N THR A 213 -14.97 -0.92 0.29
CA THR A 213 -15.96 -1.36 -0.71
C THR A 213 -16.02 -0.44 -1.93
N GLN A 214 -15.94 0.87 -1.71
CA GLN A 214 -15.97 1.88 -2.76
C GLN A 214 -14.73 1.79 -3.64
N THR A 215 -13.54 1.70 -3.02
CA THR A 215 -12.28 1.53 -3.73
C THR A 215 -12.26 0.24 -4.54
N ARG A 216 -12.72 -0.87 -3.95
CA ARG A 216 -12.84 -2.14 -4.67
C ARG A 216 -13.75 -2.00 -5.89
N LYS A 217 -14.92 -1.42 -5.72
CA LYS A 217 -15.88 -1.20 -6.83
C LYS A 217 -15.30 -0.30 -7.93
N MET A 218 -14.60 0.78 -7.55
CA MET A 218 -13.93 1.67 -8.50
C MET A 218 -12.90 0.91 -9.36
N VAL A 219 -12.04 0.14 -8.72
CA VAL A 219 -11.00 -0.62 -9.43
C VAL A 219 -11.61 -1.72 -10.30
N ASP A 220 -12.63 -2.43 -9.83
CA ASP A 220 -13.33 -3.43 -10.63
C ASP A 220 -13.94 -2.81 -11.90
N LEU A 221 -14.61 -1.65 -11.80
CA LEU A 221 -15.13 -0.92 -12.95
C LEU A 221 -14.04 -0.54 -13.95
N MET A 222 -12.90 -0.03 -13.46
CA MET A 222 -11.76 0.33 -14.31
C MET A 222 -11.20 -0.90 -15.06
N LEU A 223 -11.04 -2.04 -14.36
CA LEU A 223 -10.50 -3.28 -14.94
C LEU A 223 -11.46 -3.91 -15.94
N ASP A 224 -12.78 -3.75 -15.76
CA ASP A 224 -13.83 -4.17 -16.70
C ASP A 224 -13.94 -3.21 -17.90
N GLY A 225 -13.17 -2.12 -17.94
CA GLY A 225 -13.21 -1.10 -19.00
C GLY A 225 -14.44 -0.20 -18.93
N ASN A 226 -15.16 -0.21 -17.81
CA ASN A 226 -16.34 0.64 -17.59
C ASN A 226 -15.94 1.95 -16.91
N PHE A 227 -15.47 2.90 -17.70
CA PHE A 227 -15.02 4.20 -17.19
C PHE A 227 -16.19 5.19 -17.01
N ASP A 228 -17.34 4.97 -17.62
CA ASP A 228 -18.52 5.83 -17.48
C ASP A 228 -19.21 5.68 -16.11
N GLY A 229 -18.99 4.55 -15.43
CA GLY A 229 -19.53 4.28 -14.08
C GLY A 229 -18.65 4.75 -12.94
N LEU A 230 -17.51 5.40 -13.23
CA LEU A 230 -16.60 5.86 -12.21
C LEU A 230 -17.17 7.07 -11.45
N PHE A 231 -16.71 7.21 -10.19
CA PHE A 231 -16.99 8.38 -9.40
C PHE A 231 -16.17 9.58 -9.92
N GLU A 232 -16.87 10.59 -10.47
CA GLU A 232 -16.23 11.73 -11.14
C GLU A 232 -15.24 12.49 -10.23
N ASP A 233 -15.58 12.64 -8.94
CA ASP A 233 -14.74 13.34 -7.95
C ASP A 233 -13.70 12.41 -7.26
N TRP A 234 -13.43 11.20 -7.79
CA TRP A 234 -12.50 10.26 -7.17
C TRP A 234 -11.11 10.83 -6.95
N GLU A 235 -10.56 11.47 -7.98
CA GLU A 235 -9.22 12.07 -7.92
C GLU A 235 -9.13 13.14 -6.82
N GLU A 236 -10.13 14.02 -6.73
CA GLU A 236 -10.18 15.07 -5.71
C GLU A 236 -10.32 14.47 -4.31
N SER A 237 -11.21 13.50 -4.15
CA SER A 237 -11.44 12.80 -2.88
C SER A 237 -10.21 12.02 -2.42
N ALA A 238 -9.52 11.34 -3.34
CA ALA A 238 -8.27 10.66 -3.04
C ALA A 238 -7.17 11.64 -2.62
N LYS A 239 -7.05 12.80 -3.29
CA LYS A 239 -6.10 13.86 -2.93
C LYS A 239 -6.37 14.45 -1.54
N ALA A 240 -7.61 14.50 -1.08
CA ALA A 240 -7.93 14.96 0.28
C ALA A 240 -7.22 14.12 1.36
N LEU A 241 -6.99 12.82 1.11
CA LEU A 241 -6.22 11.93 2.02
C LEU A 241 -4.72 12.26 2.07
N PHE A 242 -4.27 13.18 1.25
CA PHE A 242 -2.88 13.66 1.18
C PHE A 242 -2.77 15.17 1.46
N SER A 243 -3.80 15.80 2.05
CA SER A 243 -3.80 17.19 2.48
C SER A 243 -2.79 17.48 3.60
N ALA A 244 -2.33 16.42 4.29
CA ALA A 244 -1.15 16.41 5.15
C ALA A 244 -0.37 15.10 4.91
N SER A 245 0.76 14.92 5.60
CA SER A 245 1.56 13.69 5.47
C SER A 245 0.74 12.45 5.81
N ASN A 246 0.61 11.52 4.84
CA ASN A 246 -0.01 10.21 5.06
C ASN A 246 0.75 9.44 6.17
N PRO A 247 0.04 8.88 7.23
CA PRO A 247 -1.39 8.61 7.28
C PRO A 247 -2.24 9.61 8.09
N VAL A 248 -1.78 10.82 8.38
CA VAL A 248 -2.48 11.76 9.25
C VAL A 248 -3.94 11.99 8.83
N PRO A 249 -4.25 12.40 7.56
CA PRO A 249 -5.63 12.62 7.14
C PRO A 249 -6.47 11.34 7.21
N THR A 250 -5.90 10.20 6.84
CA THR A 250 -6.57 8.89 6.87
C THR A 250 -7.01 8.53 8.29
N LYS A 251 -6.14 8.70 9.29
CA LYS A 251 -6.48 8.42 10.71
C LYS A 251 -7.55 9.36 11.24
N VAL A 252 -7.50 10.65 10.87
CA VAL A 252 -8.55 11.61 11.25
C VAL A 252 -9.90 11.18 10.69
N LEU A 253 -9.97 10.82 9.41
CA LEU A 253 -11.23 10.36 8.83
C LEU A 253 -11.72 9.04 9.44
N LEU A 254 -10.82 8.10 9.74
CA LEU A 254 -11.17 6.84 10.42
C LEU A 254 -11.76 7.08 11.81
N GLN A 255 -11.25 8.05 12.56
CA GLN A 255 -11.82 8.43 13.86
C GLN A 255 -13.20 9.07 13.68
N HIS A 256 -13.39 9.97 12.73
CA HIS A 256 -14.71 10.54 12.41
C HIS A 256 -15.74 9.45 12.05
N LYS A 257 -15.30 8.36 11.39
CA LYS A 257 -16.13 7.18 11.10
C LYS A 257 -16.38 6.30 12.33
N GLY A 258 -15.69 6.54 13.44
CA GLY A 258 -15.75 5.68 14.64
C GLY A 258 -15.09 4.31 14.44
N TRP A 259 -14.15 4.19 13.48
CA TRP A 259 -13.47 2.94 13.16
C TRP A 259 -12.15 2.76 13.93
N ILE A 260 -11.61 3.83 14.48
CA ILE A 260 -10.50 3.83 15.44
C ILE A 260 -10.83 4.76 16.60
N THR A 261 -10.25 4.49 17.75
CA THR A 261 -10.50 5.26 18.97
C THR A 261 -9.67 6.53 19.05
N GLN A 262 -8.42 6.48 18.55
CA GLN A 262 -7.42 7.56 18.64
C GLN A 262 -6.80 7.83 17.27
N THR A 263 -6.50 9.10 16.98
CA THR A 263 -5.80 9.52 15.74
C THR A 263 -4.29 9.49 15.86
N ASN A 264 -3.75 9.01 16.99
CA ASN A 264 -2.32 9.08 17.29
C ASN A 264 -1.42 8.62 16.12
N VAL A 265 -0.40 9.43 15.85
CA VAL A 265 0.71 9.12 14.93
C VAL A 265 2.03 9.19 15.69
N ARG A 266 3.04 8.51 15.19
CA ARG A 266 4.39 8.57 15.77
C ARG A 266 5.23 9.67 15.10
N LEU A 267 6.08 10.30 15.90
CA LEU A 267 7.05 11.24 15.36
C LEU A 267 7.90 10.57 14.25
N PRO A 268 8.22 11.31 13.18
CA PRO A 268 8.13 12.78 13.02
C PRO A 268 6.77 13.29 12.54
N LEU A 269 5.75 12.45 12.40
CA LEU A 269 4.41 12.89 11.98
C LEU A 269 3.69 13.66 13.09
N SER A 270 2.83 14.60 12.68
CA SER A 270 2.05 15.42 13.61
C SER A 270 0.63 15.63 13.08
N LEU A 271 -0.36 15.49 13.96
CA LEU A 271 -1.76 15.82 13.65
C LEU A 271 -1.94 17.33 13.36
N LYS A 272 -1.04 18.16 13.86
CA LYS A 272 -1.08 19.62 13.68
C LYS A 272 -0.78 20.05 12.25
N ASP A 273 -0.26 19.13 11.41
CA ASP A 273 0.02 19.40 10.00
C ASP A 273 -1.25 19.35 9.14
N LEU A 274 -2.35 18.77 9.65
CA LEU A 274 -3.65 18.81 8.98
C LEU A 274 -4.37 20.13 9.34
N THR A 275 -4.69 20.91 8.31
CA THR A 275 -5.45 22.14 8.48
C THR A 275 -6.95 21.89 8.62
N HIS A 276 -7.68 22.88 9.09
CA HIS A 276 -9.15 22.80 9.18
C HIS A 276 -9.79 22.61 7.80
N GLU A 277 -9.31 23.31 6.77
CA GLU A 277 -9.77 23.16 5.39
C GLU A 277 -9.50 21.75 4.85
N GLY A 278 -8.36 21.15 5.23
CA GLY A 278 -8.03 19.77 4.88
C GLY A 278 -8.98 18.77 5.52
N GLU A 279 -9.35 18.99 6.78
CA GLU A 279 -10.34 18.16 7.48
C GLU A 279 -11.75 18.31 6.89
N GLU A 280 -12.18 19.53 6.56
CA GLU A 280 -13.46 19.76 5.88
C GLU A 280 -13.50 19.05 4.50
N ALA A 281 -12.42 19.11 3.73
CA ALA A 281 -12.31 18.41 2.45
C ALA A 281 -12.43 16.88 2.60
N LEU A 282 -11.86 16.30 3.66
CA LEU A 282 -12.01 14.87 3.98
C LEU A 282 -13.46 14.47 4.24
N LEU A 283 -14.17 15.26 5.04
CA LEU A 283 -15.57 14.99 5.40
C LEU A 283 -16.48 15.12 4.16
N GLU A 284 -16.23 16.10 3.31
CA GLU A 284 -16.98 16.25 2.05
C GLU A 284 -16.68 15.10 1.09
N ALA A 285 -15.43 14.67 0.96
CA ALA A 285 -15.05 13.49 0.17
C ALA A 285 -15.78 12.23 0.66
N ASP A 286 -15.80 12.00 1.98
CA ASP A 286 -16.51 10.85 2.58
C ASP A 286 -18.00 10.89 2.25
N ARG A 287 -18.64 12.05 2.35
CA ARG A 287 -20.05 12.22 2.01
C ARG A 287 -20.32 11.88 0.53
N LYS A 288 -19.54 12.44 -0.38
CA LYS A 288 -19.70 12.24 -1.84
C LYS A 288 -19.51 10.76 -2.23
N ILE A 289 -18.45 10.12 -1.77
CA ILE A 289 -18.14 8.71 -2.08
C ILE A 289 -19.22 7.77 -1.51
N ASN A 290 -19.73 8.04 -0.32
CA ASN A 290 -20.80 7.25 0.28
C ASN A 290 -22.17 7.47 -0.39
N LEU A 291 -22.38 8.55 -1.12
CA LEU A 291 -23.56 8.73 -1.98
C LEU A 291 -23.40 7.94 -3.28
N TRP A 292 -22.26 8.07 -3.97
CA TRP A 292 -22.00 7.39 -5.21
C TRP A 292 -22.18 5.87 -5.09
N ILE A 293 -21.62 5.22 -4.07
CA ILE A 293 -21.70 3.75 -3.93
C ILE A 293 -23.16 3.27 -3.83
N LYS A 294 -24.06 4.06 -3.22
CA LYS A 294 -25.47 3.72 -3.13
C LYS A 294 -26.20 3.80 -4.47
N GLU A 295 -25.67 4.57 -5.41
CA GLU A 295 -26.25 4.72 -6.76
C GLU A 295 -25.81 3.58 -7.65
N VAL A 296 -24.53 3.20 -7.62
CA VAL A 296 -23.96 2.14 -8.49
C VAL A 296 -24.21 0.71 -7.99
N THR A 297 -24.76 0.54 -6.79
CA THR A 297 -25.13 -0.78 -6.24
C THR A 297 -26.62 -1.07 -6.23
N LYS A 298 -27.42 -0.16 -6.77
CA LYS A 298 -28.87 -0.36 -7.04
C LYS A 298 -29.08 -1.11 -8.35
#